data_be253d0f533c56cf61acc943eb232360
#
_entry.id   be253d0f533c56cf61acc943eb232360
#
_cell.length_a   1.000
_cell.length_b   1.000
_cell.length_c   1.000
_cell.angle_alpha   90.00
_cell.angle_beta   90.00
_cell.angle_gamma   90.00
#
_symmetry.space_group_name_H-M   'P 1'
#
loop_
_entity.id
_entity.type
_entity.pdbx_description
1 polymer ?
#
loop_
_entity_poly.entity_id
_entity_poly.type
_entity_poly.pdbx_seq_one_letter_code
_entity_poly.pdbx_strand_id
1 'polypeptide(L)'
;MTPNPGEVYLVDMGYEGKMRPVVVLSRADSAAPRALCIVVPLTTLNRGSRYEVAMPKVPWLKHQSFANVQALATYGYHELLEKRGTFDARTMTSIKDAVRWALDL
;
A
#
# COMPACT_ATOMS: atom_id res chain seq x y z
N MET A 1 1.14 -17.25 5.57
CA MET A 1 0.98 -15.87 6.04
C MET A 1 -0.16 -15.19 5.30
N THR A 2 -1.03 -14.52 6.02
CA THR A 2 -2.13 -13.75 5.42
C THR A 2 -1.92 -12.28 5.79
N PRO A 3 -1.58 -11.42 4.82
CA PRO A 3 -1.36 -10.00 5.12
C PRO A 3 -2.65 -9.33 5.61
N ASN A 4 -2.50 -8.41 6.56
CA ASN A 4 -3.63 -7.66 7.12
C ASN A 4 -3.68 -6.25 6.51
N PRO A 5 -4.88 -5.67 6.35
CA PRO A 5 -4.99 -4.29 5.88
C PRO A 5 -4.20 -3.33 6.76
N GLY A 6 -3.51 -2.40 6.13
CA GLY A 6 -2.68 -1.41 6.81
C GLY A 6 -1.23 -1.82 6.96
N GLU A 7 -0.92 -3.10 6.87
CA GLU A 7 0.48 -3.55 6.90
C GLU A 7 1.22 -3.05 5.67
N VAL A 8 2.47 -2.61 5.87
CA VAL A 8 3.32 -2.09 4.80
C VAL A 8 4.48 -3.05 4.61
N TYR A 9 4.67 -3.48 3.38
CA TYR A 9 5.74 -4.41 2.98
C TYR A 9 6.58 -3.81 1.87
N LEU A 10 7.84 -4.22 1.81
CA LEU A 10 8.66 -3.95 0.63
C LEU A 10 8.37 -4.99 -0.44
N VAL A 11 8.28 -4.52 -1.68
CA VAL A 11 8.18 -5.38 -2.86
C VAL A 11 9.24 -4.98 -3.87
N ASP A 12 9.69 -5.95 -4.67
CA ASP A 12 10.61 -5.69 -5.77
C ASP A 12 9.79 -5.24 -6.99
N MET A 13 10.02 -4.00 -7.42
CA MET A 13 9.28 -3.42 -8.55
C MET A 13 9.89 -3.80 -9.91
N GLY A 14 10.95 -4.62 -9.92
CA GLY A 14 11.58 -5.08 -11.15
C GLY A 14 12.48 -4.07 -11.85
N TYR A 15 12.62 -2.87 -11.32
CA TYR A 15 13.46 -1.82 -11.91
C TYR A 15 14.75 -1.70 -11.12
N GLU A 16 15.88 -2.17 -11.69
CA GLU A 16 17.21 -1.99 -11.10
C GLU A 16 17.29 -2.39 -9.62
N GLY A 17 16.58 -3.42 -9.23
CA GLY A 17 16.57 -3.88 -7.85
C GLY A 17 15.90 -2.93 -6.88
N LYS A 18 15.06 -2.03 -7.34
CA LYS A 18 14.36 -1.08 -6.46
C LYS A 18 13.29 -1.76 -5.66
N MET A 19 13.46 -1.66 -4.35
CA MET A 19 12.45 -2.07 -3.38
C MET A 19 11.55 -0.89 -3.07
N ARG A 20 10.23 -1.10 -3.13
CA ARG A 20 9.26 -0.06 -2.84
C ARG A 20 8.29 -0.51 -1.77
N PRO A 21 7.91 0.37 -0.84
CA PRO A 21 6.88 0.03 0.14
C PRO A 21 5.50 0.08 -0.50
N VAL A 22 4.68 -0.90 -0.14
CA VAL A 22 3.28 -0.96 -0.52
C VAL A 22 2.44 -1.19 0.73
N VAL A 23 1.26 -0.57 0.80
CA VAL A 23 0.32 -0.78 1.90
C VAL A 23 -0.76 -1.75 1.48
N VAL A 24 -1.01 -2.75 2.30
CA VAL A 24 -2.05 -3.75 2.05
C VAL A 24 -3.42 -3.12 2.26
N LEU A 25 -4.28 -3.23 1.26
CA LEU A 25 -5.63 -2.69 1.29
C LEU A 25 -6.68 -3.79 1.47
N SER A 26 -6.43 -4.98 0.92
CA SER A 26 -7.38 -6.09 0.95
C SER A 26 -7.50 -6.71 2.33
N ARG A 27 -8.69 -7.28 2.59
CA ARG A 27 -8.95 -7.99 3.85
C ARG A 27 -8.08 -9.23 4.00
N ALA A 28 -7.79 -9.58 5.23
CA ALA A 28 -7.15 -10.85 5.54
C ALA A 28 -8.22 -11.95 5.44
N ASP A 29 -8.05 -12.83 4.47
CA ASP A 29 -9.00 -13.91 4.21
C ASP A 29 -8.21 -15.20 3.95
N SER A 30 -8.16 -16.07 4.94
CA SER A 30 -7.45 -17.35 4.83
C SER A 30 -8.14 -18.32 3.87
N ALA A 31 -9.39 -18.05 3.50
CA ALA A 31 -10.17 -18.86 2.56
C ALA A 31 -10.22 -18.26 1.15
N ALA A 32 -9.43 -17.23 0.89
CA ALA A 32 -9.36 -16.64 -0.44
C ALA A 32 -8.90 -17.68 -1.47
N PRO A 33 -9.46 -17.65 -2.69
CA PRO A 33 -9.15 -18.69 -3.69
C PRO A 33 -7.71 -18.62 -4.19
N ARG A 34 -7.04 -17.48 -4.01
CA ARG A 34 -5.64 -17.28 -4.41
C ARG A 34 -4.91 -16.53 -3.32
N ALA A 35 -3.62 -16.81 -3.17
CA ALA A 35 -2.75 -16.11 -2.21
C ALA A 35 -2.30 -14.76 -2.80
N LEU A 36 -3.27 -13.87 -3.01
CA LEU A 36 -3.06 -12.54 -3.60
C LEU A 36 -3.58 -11.47 -2.66
N CYS A 37 -2.89 -10.33 -2.62
CA CYS A 37 -3.37 -9.15 -1.90
C CYS A 37 -3.40 -7.93 -2.82
N ILE A 38 -4.32 -7.03 -2.55
CA ILE A 38 -4.45 -5.77 -3.25
C ILE A 38 -3.74 -4.72 -2.42
N VAL A 39 -2.86 -3.96 -3.05
CA VAL A 39 -2.00 -3.00 -2.37
C VAL A 39 -2.03 -1.65 -3.06
N VAL A 40 -1.61 -0.62 -2.32
CA VAL A 40 -1.38 0.73 -2.85
C VAL A 40 0.09 1.06 -2.62
N PRO A 41 0.85 1.39 -3.67
CA PRO A 41 2.26 1.75 -3.51
C PRO A 41 2.42 3.09 -2.81
N LEU A 42 3.49 3.21 -2.05
CA LEU A 42 3.90 4.50 -1.47
C LEU A 42 4.98 5.11 -2.36
N THR A 43 4.93 6.41 -2.51
CA THR A 43 5.91 7.19 -3.28
C THR A 43 6.33 8.42 -2.50
N THR A 44 7.54 8.90 -2.73
CA THR A 44 7.98 10.18 -2.19
C THR A 44 7.69 11.33 -3.15
N LEU A 45 7.30 11.01 -4.38
CA LEU A 45 6.99 12.01 -5.40
C LEU A 45 5.53 12.43 -5.29
N ASN A 46 5.29 13.70 -4.98
CA ASN A 46 3.96 14.28 -4.90
C ASN A 46 3.73 15.16 -6.14
N ARG A 47 2.74 14.78 -6.94
CA ARG A 47 2.33 15.58 -8.10
C ARG A 47 1.12 16.48 -7.81
N GLY A 48 0.67 16.50 -6.56
CA GLY A 48 -0.42 17.37 -6.11
C GLY A 48 -1.80 16.94 -6.57
N SER A 49 -2.00 15.67 -6.87
CA SER A 49 -3.27 15.15 -7.36
C SER A 49 -4.09 14.50 -6.26
N ARG A 50 -5.39 14.27 -6.55
CA ARG A 50 -6.28 13.55 -5.64
C ARG A 50 -5.95 12.06 -5.54
N TYR A 51 -5.13 11.53 -6.44
CA TYR A 51 -4.69 10.14 -6.37
C TYR A 51 -3.63 9.92 -5.30
N GLU A 52 -3.03 10.99 -4.76
CA GLU A 52 -1.90 10.91 -3.84
C GLU A 52 -2.33 11.36 -2.46
N VAL A 53 -2.32 10.44 -1.51
CA VAL A 53 -2.74 10.68 -0.13
C VAL A 53 -1.52 10.78 0.76
N ALA A 54 -1.33 11.93 1.43
CA ALA A 54 -0.21 12.12 2.33
C ALA A 54 -0.28 11.13 3.49
N MET A 55 0.83 10.44 3.74
CA MET A 55 0.94 9.52 4.86
C MET A 55 1.45 10.24 6.11
N PRO A 56 1.08 9.78 7.30
CA PRO A 56 1.59 10.35 8.53
C PRO A 56 3.08 10.09 8.68
N LYS A 57 3.74 10.93 9.47
CA LYS A 57 5.13 10.73 9.84
C LYS A 57 5.20 9.54 10.79
N VAL A 58 5.96 8.52 10.40
CA VAL A 58 6.16 7.33 11.21
C VAL A 58 7.65 6.98 11.22
N PRO A 59 8.17 6.36 12.31
CA PRO A 59 9.63 6.13 12.41
C PRO A 59 10.18 5.16 11.37
N TRP A 60 9.34 4.31 10.79
CA TRP A 60 9.77 3.32 9.80
C TRP A 60 9.66 3.81 8.34
N LEU A 61 9.33 5.10 8.12
CA LEU A 61 9.41 5.75 6.81
C LEU A 61 10.35 6.95 6.95
N LYS A 62 11.44 6.96 6.18
CA LYS A 62 12.47 8.00 6.25
C LYS A 62 11.99 9.35 5.73
N HIS A 63 11.14 9.34 4.72
CA HIS A 63 10.72 10.53 3.98
C HIS A 63 9.21 10.66 3.99
N GLN A 64 8.72 11.88 3.79
CA GLN A 64 7.30 12.11 3.56
C GLN A 64 6.86 11.25 2.39
N SER A 65 5.89 10.39 2.61
CA SER A 65 5.39 9.46 1.62
C SER A 65 3.93 9.73 1.31
N PHE A 66 3.52 9.34 0.12
CA PHE A 66 2.16 9.48 -0.39
C PHE A 66 1.69 8.13 -0.88
N ALA A 67 0.48 7.74 -0.52
CA ALA A 67 -0.14 6.54 -1.07
C ALA A 67 -0.71 6.90 -2.44
N ASN A 68 -0.17 6.28 -3.50
CA ASN A 68 -0.60 6.54 -4.87
C ASN A 68 -1.69 5.53 -5.26
N VAL A 69 -2.95 5.93 -5.10
CA VAL A 69 -4.08 5.03 -5.37
C VAL A 69 -4.27 4.76 -6.87
N GLN A 70 -3.71 5.61 -7.75
CA GLN A 70 -3.77 5.37 -9.19
C GLN A 70 -2.98 4.13 -9.60
N ALA A 71 -1.97 3.78 -8.82
CA ALA A 71 -1.12 2.60 -9.07
C ALA A 71 -1.54 1.37 -8.25
N LEU A 72 -2.79 1.33 -7.77
CA LEU A 72 -3.34 0.17 -7.08
C LEU A 72 -2.99 -1.10 -7.86
N ALA A 73 -2.50 -2.11 -7.17
CA ALA A 73 -1.95 -3.30 -7.80
C ALA A 73 -2.22 -4.54 -6.96
N THR A 74 -1.96 -5.70 -7.54
CA THR A 74 -2.09 -6.99 -6.88
C THR A 74 -0.76 -7.70 -6.87
N TYR A 75 -0.39 -8.23 -5.69
CA TYR A 75 0.82 -9.04 -5.53
C TYR A 75 0.49 -10.35 -4.85
N GLY A 76 1.25 -11.38 -5.18
CA GLY A 76 1.21 -12.63 -4.44
C GLY A 76 1.80 -12.44 -3.05
N TYR A 77 1.33 -13.21 -2.06
CA TYR A 77 1.86 -13.10 -0.69
C TYR A 77 3.37 -13.30 -0.65
N HIS A 78 3.89 -14.18 -1.52
CA HIS A 78 5.33 -14.47 -1.59
C HIS A 78 6.16 -13.28 -2.09
N GLU A 79 5.53 -12.29 -2.73
CA GLU A 79 6.19 -11.09 -3.23
C GLU A 79 6.32 -10.01 -2.16
N LEU A 80 5.63 -10.16 -1.02
CA LEU A 80 5.75 -9.27 0.13
C LEU A 80 6.97 -9.70 0.93
N LEU A 81 8.07 -8.95 0.82
CA LEU A 81 9.37 -9.41 1.28
C LEU A 81 9.67 -9.05 2.73
N GLU A 82 9.49 -7.81 3.11
CA GLU A 82 9.82 -7.34 4.45
C GLU A 82 8.72 -6.43 4.96
N LYS A 83 8.19 -6.73 6.14
CA LYS A 83 7.21 -5.86 6.79
C LYS A 83 7.91 -4.66 7.41
N ARG A 84 7.46 -3.46 7.07
CA ARG A 84 8.02 -2.21 7.55
C ARG A 84 7.26 -1.65 8.75
N GLY A 85 5.96 -1.82 8.78
CA GLY A 85 5.11 -1.29 9.84
C GLY A 85 3.65 -1.47 9.52
N THR A 86 2.80 -0.80 10.29
CA THR A 86 1.34 -0.86 10.11
C THR A 86 0.76 0.55 10.30
N PHE A 87 -0.03 1.00 9.34
CA PHE A 87 -0.77 2.26 9.48
C PHE A 87 -2.02 2.06 10.33
N ASP A 88 -2.43 3.13 11.01
CA ASP A 88 -3.64 3.11 11.84
C ASP A 88 -4.91 3.18 10.99
N ALA A 89 -6.05 2.99 11.67
CA ALA A 89 -7.36 2.97 11.00
C ALA A 89 -7.69 4.31 10.33
N ARG A 90 -7.27 5.42 10.91
CA ARG A 90 -7.52 6.76 10.36
C ARG A 90 -6.81 6.95 9.02
N THR A 91 -5.55 6.54 8.96
CA THR A 91 -4.77 6.59 7.72
C THR A 91 -5.40 5.70 6.66
N MET A 92 -5.82 4.50 7.05
CA MET A 92 -6.45 3.57 6.13
C MET A 92 -7.78 4.11 5.59
N THR A 93 -8.57 4.82 6.41
CA THR A 93 -9.79 5.48 5.95
C THR A 93 -9.49 6.49 4.85
N SER A 94 -8.44 7.29 5.02
CA SER A 94 -8.03 8.28 4.01
C SER A 94 -7.67 7.61 2.68
N ILE A 95 -6.93 6.50 2.73
CA ILE A 95 -6.57 5.75 1.54
C ILE A 95 -7.82 5.16 0.88
N LYS A 96 -8.71 4.56 1.67
CA LYS A 96 -9.94 3.96 1.14
C LYS A 96 -10.85 4.98 0.48
N ASP A 97 -10.95 6.17 1.06
CA ASP A 97 -11.75 7.25 0.47
C ASP A 97 -11.20 7.66 -0.89
N ALA A 98 -9.88 7.76 -1.00
CA ALA A 98 -9.24 8.07 -2.28
C ALA A 98 -9.45 6.94 -3.31
N VAL A 99 -9.40 5.68 -2.87
CA VAL A 99 -9.67 4.52 -3.73
C VAL A 99 -11.11 4.56 -4.24
N ARG A 100 -12.07 4.83 -3.36
CA ARG A 100 -13.48 4.96 -3.77
C ARG A 100 -13.65 6.02 -4.84
N TRP A 101 -13.04 7.17 -4.62
CA TRP A 101 -13.08 8.25 -5.61
C TRP A 101 -12.42 7.84 -6.92
N ALA A 102 -11.22 7.25 -6.86
CA ALA A 102 -10.46 6.90 -8.06
C ALA A 102 -11.15 5.81 -8.90
N LEU A 103 -11.85 4.88 -8.24
CA LEU A 103 -12.54 3.78 -8.90
C LEU A 103 -14.03 4.06 -9.13
N ASP A 104 -14.50 5.24 -8.77
CA ASP A 104 -15.91 5.64 -8.92
C ASP A 104 -16.87 4.67 -8.21
N LEU A 105 -16.54 4.33 -6.98
CA LEU A 105 -17.36 3.43 -6.16
C LEU A 105 -18.36 4.16 -5.27
#